data_dedc0fd24dc11289af30240b1dda19ee
#
_entry.id   dedc0fd24dc11289af30240b1dda19ee
#
_cell.length_a   1.000
_cell.length_b   1.000
_cell.length_c   1.000
_cell.angle_alpha   90.00
_cell.angle_beta   90.00
_cell.angle_gamma   90.00
#
_symmetry.space_group_name_H-M   'P 1'
#
loop_
_entity.id
_entity.type
_entity.pdbx_description
1 polymer ?
#
loop_
_entity_poly.entity_id
_entity_poly.type
_entity_poly.pdbx_seq_one_letter_code
_entity_poly.pdbx_strand_id
1 'polypeptide(L)'
;MLYRIGDFSQKTGIPVKTLRYYDEINLFKPSYTERFSGYRYYEINQIKDIKLISKLKGLDLSLEEIKQFLETKDIKIILNKRKNFEEKLER
;
A
#
# COMPACT_ATOMS: atom_id res chain seq x y z
N MET A 1 7.97 -18.24 -0.04
CA MET A 1 8.71 -17.94 -1.27
C MET A 1 8.94 -16.46 -1.40
N LEU A 2 10.18 -16.06 -1.64
CA LEU A 2 10.55 -14.64 -1.76
C LEU A 2 10.64 -14.24 -3.23
N TYR A 3 10.11 -13.05 -3.53
CA TYR A 3 10.19 -12.45 -4.85
C TYR A 3 11.09 -11.22 -4.78
N ARG A 4 11.94 -11.04 -5.78
CA ARG A 4 12.64 -9.77 -5.93
C ARG A 4 11.64 -8.69 -6.28
N ILE A 5 12.00 -7.43 -5.99
CA ILE A 5 11.09 -6.30 -6.21
C ILE A 5 10.57 -6.23 -7.64
N GLY A 6 11.41 -6.54 -8.64
CA GLY A 6 10.97 -6.55 -10.04
C GLY A 6 9.91 -7.60 -10.32
N ASP A 7 10.10 -8.81 -9.80
CA ASP A 7 9.13 -9.90 -9.97
C ASP A 7 7.84 -9.60 -9.22
N PHE A 8 7.93 -9.05 -8.03
CA PHE A 8 6.77 -8.66 -7.24
C PHE A 8 5.98 -7.55 -7.95
N SER A 9 6.70 -6.60 -8.54
CA SER A 9 6.10 -5.55 -9.36
C SER A 9 5.28 -6.13 -10.50
N GLN A 10 5.83 -7.11 -11.23
CA GLN A 10 5.12 -7.75 -12.33
C GLN A 10 3.87 -8.49 -11.86
N LYS A 11 3.96 -9.18 -10.72
CA LYS A 11 2.82 -9.95 -10.19
C LYS A 11 1.68 -9.05 -9.70
N THR A 12 2.01 -7.88 -9.18
CA THR A 12 1.01 -7.00 -8.57
C THR A 12 0.55 -5.86 -9.47
N GLY A 13 1.32 -5.55 -10.51
CA GLY A 13 1.07 -4.39 -11.36
C GLY A 13 1.51 -3.07 -10.71
N ILE A 14 2.17 -3.13 -9.57
CA ILE A 14 2.65 -1.94 -8.87
C ILE A 14 4.08 -1.63 -9.33
N PRO A 15 4.36 -0.42 -9.83
CA PRO A 15 5.71 -0.07 -10.30
C PRO A 15 6.77 -0.24 -9.22
N VAL A 16 7.96 -0.65 -9.61
CA VAL A 16 9.10 -0.77 -8.69
C VAL A 16 9.34 0.54 -7.95
N LYS A 17 9.25 1.66 -8.64
CA LYS A 17 9.43 2.99 -8.03
C LYS A 17 8.43 3.22 -6.90
N THR A 18 7.19 2.81 -7.10
CA THR A 18 6.15 2.95 -6.08
C THR A 18 6.43 2.04 -4.88
N LEU A 19 6.86 0.81 -5.13
CA LEU A 19 7.20 -0.12 -4.04
C LEU A 19 8.37 0.42 -3.20
N ARG A 20 9.38 1.00 -3.83
CA ARG A 20 10.50 1.62 -3.12
C ARG A 20 10.04 2.81 -2.29
N TYR A 21 9.17 3.64 -2.85
CA TYR A 21 8.63 4.80 -2.15
C TYR A 21 7.82 4.39 -0.93
N TYR A 22 6.98 3.35 -1.08
CA TYR A 22 6.17 2.85 0.03
C TYR A 22 7.05 2.30 1.17
N ASP A 23 8.19 1.70 0.85
CA ASP A 23 9.15 1.27 1.86
C ASP A 23 9.75 2.50 2.58
N GLU A 24 10.15 3.51 1.83
CA GLU A 24 10.76 4.73 2.39
C GLU A 24 9.83 5.45 3.36
N ILE A 25 8.53 5.50 3.07
CA ILE A 25 7.56 6.18 3.93
C ILE A 25 6.92 5.25 4.97
N ASN A 26 7.43 4.02 5.10
CA ASN A 26 6.95 3.02 6.06
C ASN A 26 5.49 2.63 5.86
N LEU A 27 4.99 2.71 4.63
CA LEU A 27 3.63 2.30 4.31
C LEU A 27 3.53 0.82 4.00
N PHE A 28 4.45 0.31 3.20
CA PHE A 28 4.47 -1.09 2.78
C PHE A 28 5.93 -1.52 2.61
N LYS A 29 6.38 -2.38 3.52
CA LYS A 29 7.78 -2.77 3.56
C LYS A 29 7.99 -4.16 3.01
N PRO A 30 9.16 -4.43 2.37
CA PRO A 30 9.50 -5.79 1.98
C PRO A 30 9.64 -6.67 3.21
N SER A 31 9.41 -7.97 3.04
CA SER A 31 9.58 -8.92 4.17
C SER A 31 11.05 -9.11 4.54
N TYR A 32 11.95 -8.83 3.58
CA TYR A 32 13.39 -8.95 3.80
C TYR A 32 14.14 -7.96 2.91
N THR A 33 15.14 -7.30 3.49
CA THR A 33 16.06 -6.45 2.75
C THR A 33 17.46 -6.98 2.99
N GLU A 34 18.18 -7.31 1.89
CA GLU A 34 19.52 -7.84 1.99
C GLU A 34 20.46 -6.74 2.52
N ARG A 35 21.23 -7.09 3.55
CA ARG A 35 21.99 -6.11 4.34
C ARG A 35 23.04 -5.34 3.54
N PHE A 36 23.75 -6.00 2.64
CA PHE A 36 24.87 -5.38 1.95
C PHE A 36 24.46 -4.72 0.63
N SER A 37 23.61 -5.39 -0.15
CA SER A 37 23.18 -4.88 -1.45
C SER A 37 22.00 -3.92 -1.35
N GLY A 38 21.21 -4.02 -0.29
CA GLY A 38 19.96 -3.26 -0.17
C GLY A 38 18.83 -3.82 -1.02
N TYR A 39 19.02 -5.00 -1.61
CA TYR A 39 17.97 -5.62 -2.43
C TYR A 39 16.77 -5.97 -1.58
N ARG A 40 15.57 -5.67 -2.10
CA ARG A 40 14.29 -5.88 -1.42
C ARG A 40 13.63 -7.15 -1.93
N TYR A 41 13.08 -7.93 -0.98
CA TYR A 41 12.39 -9.19 -1.28
C TYR A 41 11.02 -9.18 -0.60
N TYR A 42 10.02 -9.68 -1.34
CA TYR A 42 8.63 -9.69 -0.89
C TYR A 42 8.10 -11.12 -0.87
N GLU A 43 7.20 -11.41 0.06
CA GLU A 43 6.56 -12.71 0.14
C GLU A 43 5.22 -12.72 -0.58
N ILE A 44 4.78 -13.92 -0.98
CA ILE A 44 3.53 -14.06 -1.72
C ILE A 44 2.33 -13.56 -0.93
N ASN A 45 2.34 -13.71 0.39
CA ASN A 45 1.23 -13.24 1.22
C ASN A 45 1.14 -11.71 1.26
N GLN A 46 2.20 -11.00 0.84
CA GLN A 46 2.17 -9.53 0.77
C GLN A 46 1.39 -9.02 -0.45
N ILE A 47 1.05 -9.90 -1.39
CA ILE A 47 0.25 -9.50 -2.57
C ILE A 47 -1.12 -8.96 -2.12
N LYS A 48 -1.77 -9.62 -1.17
CA LYS A 48 -3.08 -9.15 -0.69
C LYS A 48 -2.98 -7.81 0.03
N ASP A 49 -1.86 -7.57 0.73
CA ASP A 49 -1.66 -6.32 1.45
C ASP A 49 -1.48 -5.15 0.49
N ILE A 50 -0.67 -5.31 -0.56
CA ILE A 50 -0.49 -4.23 -1.53
C ILE A 50 -1.75 -4.01 -2.36
N LYS A 51 -2.53 -5.07 -2.61
CA LYS A 51 -3.83 -4.92 -3.28
C LYS A 51 -4.82 -4.13 -2.44
N LEU A 52 -4.80 -4.34 -1.12
CA LEU A 52 -5.64 -3.55 -0.21
C LEU A 52 -5.25 -2.08 -0.28
N ILE A 53 -3.95 -1.78 -0.24
CA ILE A 53 -3.46 -0.40 -0.35
C ILE A 53 -3.96 0.24 -1.66
N SER A 54 -3.88 -0.50 -2.77
CA SER A 54 -4.35 -0.01 -4.07
C SER A 54 -5.84 0.29 -4.06
N LYS A 55 -6.64 -0.56 -3.41
CA LYS A 55 -8.08 -0.33 -3.28
C LYS A 55 -8.37 0.92 -2.46
N LEU A 56 -7.65 1.11 -1.37
CA LEU A 56 -7.83 2.29 -0.51
C LEU A 56 -7.45 3.57 -1.26
N LYS A 57 -6.41 3.52 -2.09
CA LYS A 57 -6.07 4.65 -2.96
C LYS A 57 -7.18 4.93 -3.97
N GLY A 58 -7.80 3.88 -4.47
CA GLY A 58 -8.95 4.00 -5.37
C GLY A 58 -10.16 4.65 -4.71
N LEU A 59 -10.23 4.61 -3.37
CA LEU A 59 -11.27 5.31 -2.60
C LEU A 59 -10.85 6.74 -2.25
N ASP A 60 -9.78 7.21 -2.85
CA ASP A 60 -9.29 8.59 -2.70
C ASP A 60 -8.70 8.91 -1.32
N LEU A 61 -8.28 7.87 -0.58
CA LEU A 61 -7.55 8.07 0.66
C LEU A 61 -6.12 8.54 0.35
N SER A 62 -5.61 9.46 1.17
CA SER A 62 -4.20 9.83 1.12
C SER A 62 -3.34 8.69 1.64
N LEU A 63 -2.04 8.70 1.31
CA LEU A 63 -1.12 7.68 1.82
C LEU A 63 -1.06 7.69 3.35
N GLU A 64 -1.16 8.87 3.96
CA GLU A 64 -1.18 8.99 5.41
C GLU A 64 -2.44 8.38 6.01
N GLU A 65 -3.59 8.62 5.40
CA GLU A 65 -4.86 7.99 5.83
C GLU A 65 -4.81 6.48 5.70
N ILE A 66 -4.22 5.97 4.61
CA ILE A 66 -4.04 4.54 4.42
C ILE A 66 -3.16 3.96 5.52
N LYS A 67 -2.06 4.64 5.83
CA LYS A 67 -1.15 4.20 6.88
C LYS A 67 -1.85 4.14 8.22
N GLN A 68 -2.62 5.17 8.56
CA GLN A 68 -3.41 5.19 9.79
C GLN A 68 -4.40 4.03 9.85
N PHE A 69 -5.10 3.77 8.74
CA PHE A 69 -6.04 2.67 8.69
C PHE A 69 -5.35 1.32 8.92
N LEU A 70 -4.20 1.11 8.28
CA LEU A 70 -3.46 -0.15 8.43
C LEU A 70 -2.96 -0.36 9.86
N GLU A 71 -2.61 0.72 10.56
CA GLU A 71 -2.13 0.66 11.93
C GLU A 71 -3.27 0.46 12.94
N THR A 72 -4.38 1.18 12.76
CA THR A 72 -5.47 1.20 13.74
C THR A 72 -6.63 0.27 13.40
N LYS A 73 -6.78 -0.07 12.12
CA LYS A 73 -7.94 -0.81 11.58
C LYS A 73 -9.25 -0.08 11.85
N ASP A 74 -9.20 1.25 12.00
CA ASP A 74 -10.38 2.06 12.27
C ASP A 74 -11.13 2.36 10.98
N ILE A 75 -12.23 1.67 10.78
CA ILE A 75 -13.05 1.80 9.57
C ILE A 75 -13.64 3.22 9.41
N LYS A 76 -13.67 4.01 10.48
CA LYS A 76 -14.18 5.39 10.41
C LYS A 76 -13.37 6.24 9.43
N ILE A 77 -12.09 5.95 9.27
CA ILE A 77 -11.24 6.64 8.31
C ILE A 77 -11.81 6.51 6.90
N ILE A 78 -12.21 5.29 6.52
CA ILE A 78 -12.80 5.01 5.21
C ILE A 78 -14.19 5.63 5.09
N LEU A 79 -15.01 5.46 6.12
CA LEU A 79 -16.39 5.96 6.11
C LEU A 79 -16.44 7.49 6.02
N ASN A 80 -15.55 8.18 6.73
CA ASN A 80 -15.48 9.64 6.66
C ASN A 80 -15.11 10.12 5.26
N LYS A 81 -14.18 9.45 4.61
CA LYS A 81 -13.79 9.80 3.25
C LYS A 81 -14.94 9.63 2.28
N ARG A 82 -15.62 8.50 2.37
CA ARG A 82 -16.79 8.20 1.54
C ARG A 82 -17.91 9.21 1.75
N LYS A 83 -18.18 9.57 3.01
CA LYS A 83 -19.19 10.55 3.35
C LYS A 83 -18.87 11.91 2.74
N ASN A 84 -17.61 12.36 2.85
CA ASN A 84 -17.19 13.62 2.25
C ASN A 84 -17.36 13.63 0.74
N PHE A 85 -17.07 12.50 0.10
CA PHE A 85 -17.24 12.35 -1.33
C PHE A 85 -18.72 12.45 -1.74
N GLU A 86 -19.59 11.77 -1.01
CA GLU A 86 -21.04 11.81 -1.26
C GLU A 86 -21.61 13.22 -1.07
N GLU A 87 -21.15 13.95 -0.05
CA GLU A 87 -21.55 15.34 0.18
C GLU A 87 -21.16 16.24 -0.99
N LYS A 88 -20.00 16.04 -1.58
CA LYS A 88 -19.57 16.78 -2.76
C LYS A 88 -20.43 16.51 -3.98
N LEU A 89 -20.91 15.27 -4.12
CA LEU A 89 -21.76 14.88 -5.26
C LEU A 89 -23.17 15.45 -5.17
N GLU A 90 -23.66 15.71 -3.97
CA GLU A 90 -24.99 16.26 -3.76
C GLU A 90 -25.09 17.75 -4.07
N ARG A 91 -23.96 18.39 -4.29
CA ARG A 91 -23.91 19.79 -4.68
C ARG A 91 -23.80 19.94 -6.19
#